data_6a1f70691639ab2c03602e68f7c988ac
#
_entry.id   6a1f70691639ab2c03602e68f7c988ac
#
_cell.length_a   1.000
_cell.length_b   1.000
_cell.length_c   1.000
_cell.angle_alpha   90.00
_cell.angle_beta   90.00
_cell.angle_gamma   90.00
#
_symmetry.space_group_name_H-M   'P 1'
#
loop_
_entity.id
_entity.type
_entity.pdbx_description
1 polymer ?
#
loop_
_entity_poly.entity_id
_entity_poly.type
_entity_poly.pdbx_seq_one_letter_code
_entity_poly.pdbx_strand_id
1 'polypeptide(L)'
;MKKRMLAAVLAVLVLVPMLMPLVSADSGPKPSTIITVPGAEEPMVLTLLGDREQHGPYMAVQPGEEPGSWIGDDPDQTGAWYALRDYADPDGFVFYGELWEGQVRWTYWPPETFKIAVYYPQRELLWVSAETYERYAFRSNYRLTLPAPGENAVSGEVDMVLRREHNWFTELGGLVFRILLTLAVELALAGLFGFNSPRQRKCILLTNLVTQVGLNVLLWVWYFYDGALAALIRLFLAELVVLAVELVVYLRRLREGEGSGRTAVYTICANVISVVVGFLLLS
;
A
#
# COMPACT_ATOMS: atom_id res chain seq x y z
N MET A 1 -18.05 -10.58 39.55
CA MET A 1 -17.50 -10.93 38.24
C MET A 1 -17.94 -9.97 37.12
N LYS A 2 -19.25 -9.78 36.89
CA LYS A 2 -19.76 -8.94 35.72
C LYS A 2 -19.21 -7.51 35.67
N LYS A 3 -19.10 -6.77 36.78
CA LYS A 3 -18.61 -5.39 36.81
C LYS A 3 -17.11 -5.27 36.49
N ARG A 4 -16.28 -6.21 36.94
CA ARG A 4 -14.83 -6.22 36.62
C ARG A 4 -14.55 -6.58 35.18
N MET A 5 -15.35 -7.47 34.60
CA MET A 5 -15.26 -7.86 33.19
C MET A 5 -15.69 -6.72 32.26
N LEU A 6 -16.78 -6.00 32.60
CA LEU A 6 -17.21 -4.83 31.87
C LEU A 6 -16.17 -3.71 31.93
N ALA A 7 -15.55 -3.49 33.10
CA ALA A 7 -14.48 -2.51 33.25
C ALA A 7 -13.23 -2.87 32.44
N ALA A 8 -12.87 -4.14 32.33
CA ALA A 8 -11.76 -4.60 31.51
C ALA A 8 -12.05 -4.39 29.99
N VAL A 9 -13.27 -4.70 29.53
CA VAL A 9 -13.70 -4.47 28.15
C VAL A 9 -13.71 -2.98 27.82
N LEU A 10 -14.24 -2.14 28.71
CA LEU A 10 -14.22 -0.69 28.53
C LEU A 10 -12.80 -0.12 28.54
N ALA A 11 -11.91 -0.63 29.40
CA ALA A 11 -10.51 -0.22 29.44
C ALA A 11 -9.79 -0.57 28.11
N VAL A 12 -10.03 -1.75 27.56
CA VAL A 12 -9.45 -2.16 26.26
C VAL A 12 -10.02 -1.32 25.11
N LEU A 13 -11.33 -1.06 25.09
CA LEU A 13 -11.97 -0.19 24.09
C LEU A 13 -11.47 1.26 24.12
N VAL A 14 -11.04 1.74 25.28
CA VAL A 14 -10.45 3.08 25.44
C VAL A 14 -8.95 3.08 25.14
N LEU A 15 -8.24 2.01 25.48
CA LEU A 15 -6.79 1.92 25.28
C LEU A 15 -6.41 1.66 23.80
N VAL A 16 -7.20 0.91 23.03
CA VAL A 16 -6.91 0.63 21.62
C VAL A 16 -6.84 1.90 20.76
N PRO A 17 -7.77 2.86 20.85
CA PRO A 17 -7.64 4.13 20.13
C PRO A 17 -6.46 5.00 20.60
N MET A 18 -6.06 4.90 21.87
CA MET A 18 -4.92 5.65 22.41
C MET A 18 -3.55 5.11 21.96
N LEU A 19 -3.50 3.88 21.48
CA LEU A 19 -2.31 3.28 20.87
C LEU A 19 -2.17 3.64 19.39
N MET A 20 -3.17 4.29 18.78
CA MET A 20 -3.01 4.82 17.42
C MET A 20 -2.01 5.98 17.45
N PRO A 21 -0.93 5.94 16.64
CA PRO A 21 -0.04 7.07 16.53
C PRO A 21 -0.85 8.30 16.12
N LEU A 22 -0.63 9.43 16.80
CA LEU A 22 -1.13 10.74 16.36
C LEU A 22 -0.41 11.06 15.05
N VAL A 23 -1.00 10.65 13.95
CA VAL A 23 -0.45 10.91 12.62
C VAL A 23 -0.76 12.37 12.30
N SER A 24 0.27 13.18 12.23
CA SER A 24 0.19 14.50 11.62
C SER A 24 -0.28 14.36 10.17
N ALA A 25 -1.11 15.27 9.68
CA ALA A 25 -1.70 15.18 8.33
C ALA A 25 -0.66 15.03 7.20
N ASP A 26 0.59 15.44 7.44
CA ASP A 26 1.69 15.36 6.47
C ASP A 26 2.66 14.18 6.70
N SER A 27 2.53 13.43 7.79
CA SER A 27 3.39 12.30 8.13
C SER A 27 2.87 10.93 7.65
N GLY A 28 1.72 10.89 6.98
CA GLY A 28 1.17 9.67 6.41
C GLY A 28 1.95 9.18 5.18
N PRO A 29 1.96 7.87 4.91
CA PRO A 29 2.56 7.33 3.69
C PRO A 29 1.90 7.98 2.47
N LYS A 30 2.73 8.31 1.48
CA LYS A 30 2.31 8.90 0.21
C LYS A 30 2.38 7.85 -0.90
N PRO A 31 1.64 8.04 -2.01
CA PRO A 31 1.79 7.20 -3.19
C PRO A 31 3.25 7.14 -3.64
N SER A 32 3.65 6.01 -4.23
CA SER A 32 5.02 5.84 -4.72
C SER A 32 5.07 5.05 -6.02
N THR A 33 6.06 5.40 -6.85
CA THR A 33 6.44 4.68 -8.06
C THR A 33 7.91 4.34 -7.98
N ILE A 34 8.23 3.05 -8.09
CA ILE A 34 9.60 2.53 -8.10
C ILE A 34 9.79 1.77 -9.41
N ILE A 35 10.82 2.15 -10.17
CA ILE A 35 11.17 1.49 -11.43
C ILE A 35 12.61 1.04 -11.33
N THR A 36 12.83 -0.28 -11.38
CA THR A 36 14.17 -0.89 -11.40
C THR A 36 14.57 -1.24 -12.83
N VAL A 37 15.84 -1.05 -13.16
CA VAL A 37 16.42 -1.40 -14.47
C VAL A 37 17.48 -2.48 -14.26
N PRO A 38 17.09 -3.75 -14.27
CA PRO A 38 18.06 -4.84 -14.06
C PRO A 38 18.99 -4.98 -15.26
N GLY A 39 20.28 -5.19 -14.98
CA GLY A 39 21.27 -5.43 -16.02
C GLY A 39 21.68 -4.19 -16.82
N ALA A 40 21.50 -3.00 -16.24
CA ALA A 40 22.04 -1.77 -16.83
C ALA A 40 23.57 -1.88 -16.96
N GLU A 41 24.06 -1.80 -18.19
CA GLU A 41 25.50 -1.89 -18.50
C GLU A 41 26.20 -0.53 -18.46
N GLU A 42 25.45 0.55 -18.67
CA GLU A 42 25.97 1.91 -18.69
C GLU A 42 25.32 2.77 -17.61
N PRO A 43 26.04 3.77 -17.05
CA PRO A 43 25.45 4.77 -16.18
C PRO A 43 24.29 5.49 -16.88
N MET A 44 23.21 5.68 -16.15
CA MET A 44 22.02 6.36 -16.67
C MET A 44 21.33 7.16 -15.59
N VAL A 45 20.73 8.28 -16.01
CA VAL A 45 19.83 9.11 -15.19
C VAL A 45 18.40 8.91 -15.70
N LEU A 46 17.48 8.63 -14.78
CA LEU A 46 16.09 8.36 -15.12
C LEU A 46 15.18 9.41 -14.50
N THR A 47 14.03 9.63 -15.15
CA THR A 47 12.92 10.38 -14.57
C THR A 47 11.58 9.91 -15.12
N LEU A 48 10.50 10.44 -14.53
CA LEU A 48 9.15 10.33 -15.07
C LEU A 48 8.73 11.70 -15.59
N LEU A 49 8.25 11.73 -16.82
CA LEU A 49 7.53 12.87 -17.35
C LEU A 49 6.06 12.66 -17.01
N GLY A 50 5.41 13.62 -16.37
CA GLY A 50 4.00 13.56 -16.03
C GLY A 50 3.15 14.46 -16.93
N ASP A 51 1.82 14.32 -16.82
CA ASP A 51 0.90 15.30 -17.40
C ASP A 51 1.13 16.69 -16.76
N ARG A 52 0.49 17.73 -17.30
CA ARG A 52 0.67 19.10 -16.80
C ARG A 52 -0.09 19.39 -15.50
N GLU A 53 -0.71 18.40 -14.90
CA GLU A 53 -1.35 18.54 -13.60
C GLU A 53 -0.30 18.67 -12.50
N GLN A 54 -0.65 19.34 -11.42
CA GLN A 54 0.25 19.49 -10.29
C GLN A 54 0.32 18.17 -9.50
N HIS A 55 1.52 17.62 -9.35
CA HIS A 55 1.76 16.39 -8.59
C HIS A 55 2.38 16.72 -7.22
N GLY A 56 1.55 16.85 -6.19
CA GLY A 56 2.00 17.25 -4.85
C GLY A 56 2.69 18.62 -4.85
N PRO A 57 3.93 18.74 -4.33
CA PRO A 57 4.69 19.99 -4.33
C PRO A 57 5.43 20.27 -5.64
N TYR A 58 5.43 19.32 -6.57
CA TYR A 58 6.23 19.43 -7.80
C TYR A 58 5.51 20.28 -8.83
N MET A 59 6.27 21.09 -9.52
CA MET A 59 5.83 21.90 -10.65
C MET A 59 6.65 21.55 -11.90
N ALA A 60 6.04 21.67 -13.07
CA ALA A 60 6.74 21.47 -14.32
C ALA A 60 7.88 22.48 -14.48
N VAL A 61 9.05 21.98 -14.79
CA VAL A 61 10.23 22.81 -15.09
C VAL A 61 9.94 23.70 -16.29
N GLN A 62 10.26 24.99 -16.16
CA GLN A 62 9.99 25.97 -17.19
C GLN A 62 11.19 26.13 -18.15
N PRO A 63 10.97 26.50 -19.40
CA PRO A 63 12.05 26.83 -20.34
C PRO A 63 12.99 27.89 -19.75
N GLY A 64 14.29 27.60 -19.75
CA GLY A 64 15.31 28.50 -19.20
C GLY A 64 15.49 28.44 -17.68
N GLU A 65 14.76 27.56 -16.98
CA GLU A 65 14.97 27.31 -15.57
C GLU A 65 16.31 26.57 -15.33
N GLU A 66 17.04 27.00 -14.34
CA GLU A 66 18.33 26.40 -13.96
C GLU A 66 18.13 25.28 -12.94
N PRO A 67 19.02 24.25 -12.92
CA PRO A 67 18.95 23.20 -11.95
C PRO A 67 19.08 23.74 -10.53
N GLY A 68 18.25 23.22 -9.62
CA GLY A 68 18.31 23.57 -8.21
C GLY A 68 19.58 23.05 -7.54
N SER A 69 19.91 23.63 -6.38
CA SER A 69 21.10 23.27 -5.61
C SER A 69 21.15 21.79 -5.16
N TRP A 70 20.04 21.08 -5.23
CA TRP A 70 19.98 19.64 -4.88
C TRP A 70 20.62 18.73 -5.94
N ILE A 71 20.79 19.20 -7.20
CA ILE A 71 21.52 18.49 -8.24
C ILE A 71 23.03 18.59 -7.99
N GLY A 72 23.46 19.64 -7.28
CA GLY A 72 24.86 19.88 -6.93
C GLY A 72 25.74 20.09 -8.15
N ASP A 73 27.01 19.66 -8.03
CA ASP A 73 28.00 19.74 -9.09
C ASP A 73 28.12 18.44 -9.90
N ASP A 74 27.08 17.60 -9.88
CA ASP A 74 27.05 16.34 -10.64
C ASP A 74 26.84 16.63 -12.14
N PRO A 75 27.86 16.41 -13.00
CA PRO A 75 27.76 16.70 -14.41
C PRO A 75 26.75 15.83 -15.13
N ASP A 76 26.54 14.58 -14.69
CA ASP A 76 25.64 13.63 -15.33
C ASP A 76 24.18 14.04 -15.06
N GLN A 77 23.85 14.43 -13.84
CA GLN A 77 22.53 14.95 -13.50
C GLN A 77 22.28 16.33 -14.10
N THR A 78 23.28 17.18 -14.17
CA THR A 78 23.20 18.49 -14.82
C THR A 78 22.93 18.35 -16.32
N GLY A 79 23.64 17.45 -17.00
CA GLY A 79 23.40 17.14 -18.42
C GLY A 79 21.99 16.61 -18.66
N ALA A 80 21.53 15.69 -17.81
CA ALA A 80 20.16 15.16 -17.86
C ALA A 80 19.11 16.27 -17.66
N TRP A 81 19.33 17.17 -16.70
CA TRP A 81 18.44 18.30 -16.45
C TRP A 81 18.23 19.16 -17.70
N TYR A 82 19.30 19.60 -18.34
CA TYR A 82 19.19 20.45 -19.52
C TYR A 82 18.55 19.72 -20.70
N ALA A 83 18.90 18.45 -20.92
CA ALA A 83 18.29 17.65 -21.96
C ALA A 83 16.78 17.50 -21.77
N LEU A 84 16.33 17.27 -20.52
CA LEU A 84 14.91 17.09 -20.17
C LEU A 84 14.13 18.41 -20.15
N ARG A 85 14.74 19.52 -19.67
CA ARG A 85 14.14 20.86 -19.70
C ARG A 85 13.80 21.30 -21.12
N ASP A 86 14.72 21.02 -22.05
CA ASP A 86 14.60 21.47 -23.44
C ASP A 86 13.88 20.45 -24.34
N TYR A 87 13.54 19.27 -23.79
CA TYR A 87 12.75 18.25 -24.50
C TYR A 87 11.28 18.64 -24.54
N ALA A 88 10.72 18.66 -25.77
CA ALA A 88 9.28 18.86 -25.99
C ALA A 88 8.63 17.54 -26.35
N ASP A 89 7.93 16.94 -25.40
CA ASP A 89 7.21 15.69 -25.64
C ASP A 89 6.02 15.90 -26.58
N PRO A 90 5.85 15.06 -27.62
CA PRO A 90 4.74 15.18 -28.58
C PRO A 90 3.35 15.10 -27.95
N ASP A 91 3.20 14.30 -26.91
CA ASP A 91 1.93 14.10 -26.18
C ASP A 91 1.73 15.11 -25.05
N GLY A 92 2.70 16.02 -24.84
CA GLY A 92 2.60 17.12 -23.91
C GLY A 92 2.99 16.78 -22.48
N PHE A 93 3.64 15.64 -22.22
CA PHE A 93 4.23 15.31 -20.92
C PHE A 93 5.38 16.26 -20.59
N VAL A 94 5.57 16.55 -19.30
CA VAL A 94 6.52 17.55 -18.83
C VAL A 94 7.44 16.99 -17.76
N PHE A 95 8.64 17.58 -17.66
CA PHE A 95 9.62 17.25 -16.63
C PHE A 95 9.34 18.03 -15.35
N TYR A 96 9.50 17.38 -14.17
CA TYR A 96 9.24 17.93 -12.85
C TYR A 96 10.51 18.17 -11.99
N GLY A 97 11.68 18.07 -12.58
CA GLY A 97 12.93 18.32 -11.89
C GLY A 97 13.49 17.18 -11.04
N GLU A 98 12.78 16.08 -10.93
CA GLU A 98 13.23 14.91 -10.16
C GLU A 98 14.07 13.98 -11.02
N LEU A 99 15.30 13.65 -10.56
CA LEU A 99 16.24 12.80 -11.27
C LEU A 99 16.74 11.67 -10.37
N TRP A 100 16.96 10.49 -10.94
CA TRP A 100 17.46 9.31 -10.23
C TRP A 100 18.51 8.55 -11.04
N GLU A 101 19.54 8.06 -10.38
CA GLU A 101 20.56 7.21 -10.99
C GLU A 101 20.15 5.74 -10.95
N GLY A 102 20.19 5.06 -12.08
CA GLY A 102 20.00 3.61 -12.22
C GLY A 102 18.61 3.06 -11.87
N GLN A 103 17.79 3.79 -11.12
CA GLN A 103 16.41 3.42 -10.78
C GLN A 103 15.58 4.64 -10.43
N VAL A 104 14.30 4.67 -10.80
CA VAL A 104 13.36 5.68 -10.29
C VAL A 104 12.88 5.28 -8.91
N ARG A 105 12.88 6.24 -7.96
CA ARG A 105 12.34 6.06 -6.61
C ARG A 105 11.51 7.28 -6.19
N TRP A 106 10.43 7.50 -6.88
CA TRP A 106 9.52 8.60 -6.56
C TRP A 106 8.54 8.19 -5.46
N THR A 107 8.78 8.65 -4.22
CA THR A 107 8.06 8.21 -3.01
C THR A 107 7.09 9.24 -2.46
N TYR A 108 6.92 10.38 -3.15
CA TYR A 108 6.05 11.46 -2.71
C TYR A 108 5.26 12.01 -3.90
N TRP A 109 3.99 11.62 -4.02
CA TRP A 109 3.06 12.06 -5.06
C TRP A 109 3.60 11.96 -6.50
N PRO A 110 4.06 10.79 -6.96
CA PRO A 110 4.44 10.63 -8.36
C PRO A 110 3.23 10.83 -9.29
N PRO A 111 3.45 11.21 -10.54
CA PRO A 111 2.38 11.33 -11.53
C PRO A 111 1.59 10.02 -11.64
N GLU A 112 0.27 10.12 -11.86
CA GLU A 112 -0.58 8.95 -12.08
C GLU A 112 -0.36 8.35 -13.45
N THR A 113 -0.25 9.22 -14.45
CA THR A 113 0.07 8.88 -15.83
C THR A 113 1.43 9.47 -16.18
N PHE A 114 2.30 8.68 -16.77
CA PHE A 114 3.68 9.10 -17.01
C PHE A 114 4.30 8.43 -18.24
N LYS A 115 5.30 9.11 -18.81
CA LYS A 115 6.32 8.52 -19.69
C LYS A 115 7.63 8.38 -18.92
N ILE A 116 8.48 7.46 -19.34
CA ILE A 116 9.79 7.23 -18.73
C ILE A 116 10.83 7.90 -19.61
N ALA A 117 11.68 8.74 -19.01
CA ALA A 117 12.83 9.30 -19.69
C ALA A 117 14.13 8.73 -19.10
N VAL A 118 15.06 8.38 -19.97
CA VAL A 118 16.38 7.82 -19.67
C VAL A 118 17.43 8.64 -20.40
N TYR A 119 18.35 9.20 -19.63
CA TYR A 119 19.48 9.93 -20.17
C TYR A 119 20.77 9.13 -19.94
N TYR A 120 21.56 8.96 -21.00
CA TYR A 120 22.87 8.32 -20.98
C TYR A 120 23.96 9.39 -21.04
N PRO A 121 24.61 9.77 -19.92
CA PRO A 121 25.54 10.90 -19.87
C PRO A 121 26.73 10.75 -20.83
N GLN A 122 27.30 9.55 -20.92
CA GLN A 122 28.48 9.29 -21.76
C GLN A 122 28.21 9.45 -23.26
N ARG A 123 26.93 9.47 -23.66
CA ARG A 123 26.50 9.57 -25.07
C ARG A 123 25.72 10.84 -25.36
N GLU A 124 25.42 11.65 -24.32
CA GLU A 124 24.49 12.79 -24.41
C GLU A 124 23.16 12.40 -25.08
N LEU A 125 22.69 11.18 -24.78
CA LEU A 125 21.55 10.53 -25.42
C LEU A 125 20.34 10.52 -24.51
N LEU A 126 19.24 11.15 -24.93
CA LEU A 126 17.97 11.15 -24.22
C LEU A 126 16.96 10.24 -24.93
N TRP A 127 16.49 9.21 -24.25
CA TRP A 127 15.38 8.38 -24.68
C TRP A 127 14.15 8.62 -23.83
N VAL A 128 12.99 8.69 -24.48
CA VAL A 128 11.69 8.78 -23.84
C VAL A 128 10.82 7.62 -24.32
N SER A 129 10.03 7.03 -23.43
CA SER A 129 9.15 5.94 -23.83
C SER A 129 8.10 6.41 -24.83
N ALA A 130 7.94 5.66 -25.93
CA ALA A 130 6.86 5.89 -26.88
C ALA A 130 5.47 5.63 -26.26
N GLU A 131 5.40 4.68 -25.33
CA GLU A 131 4.17 4.36 -24.60
C GLU A 131 4.03 5.21 -23.33
N THR A 132 2.78 5.48 -22.97
CA THR A 132 2.38 6.08 -21.69
C THR A 132 2.00 5.00 -20.72
N TYR A 133 2.38 5.15 -19.45
CA TYR A 133 2.13 4.20 -18.39
C TYR A 133 1.31 4.82 -17.28
N GLU A 134 0.62 3.98 -16.51
CA GLU A 134 -0.21 4.40 -15.37
C GLU A 134 0.22 3.68 -14.09
N ARG A 135 0.14 4.38 -12.97
CA ARG A 135 0.27 3.73 -11.65
C ARG A 135 -0.88 2.76 -11.46
N TYR A 136 -0.57 1.54 -11.02
CA TYR A 136 -1.58 0.49 -10.82
C TYR A 136 -2.04 0.34 -9.36
N ALA A 137 -1.33 0.96 -8.41
CA ALA A 137 -1.59 0.86 -6.98
C ALA A 137 -1.04 2.08 -6.23
N PHE A 138 -1.37 2.21 -4.95
CA PHE A 138 -0.77 3.21 -4.07
C PHE A 138 0.76 3.11 -4.03
N ARG A 139 1.29 1.88 -4.06
CA ARG A 139 2.71 1.59 -4.25
C ARG A 139 2.87 0.77 -5.52
N SER A 140 3.40 1.40 -6.57
CA SER A 140 3.59 0.79 -7.89
C SER A 140 5.06 0.46 -8.11
N ASN A 141 5.38 -0.82 -8.19
CA ASN A 141 6.72 -1.31 -8.47
C ASN A 141 6.78 -1.87 -9.89
N TYR A 142 7.81 -1.48 -10.63
CA TYR A 142 7.99 -1.91 -12.01
C TYR A 142 9.43 -2.36 -12.25
N ARG A 143 9.56 -3.20 -13.26
CA ARG A 143 10.82 -3.57 -13.89
C ARG A 143 10.83 -3.04 -15.32
N LEU A 144 11.80 -2.20 -15.61
CA LEU A 144 12.02 -1.62 -16.92
C LEU A 144 13.07 -2.43 -17.67
N THR A 145 12.76 -2.78 -18.92
CA THR A 145 13.71 -3.36 -19.85
C THR A 145 13.91 -2.36 -20.98
N LEU A 146 15.17 -1.94 -21.16
CA LEU A 146 15.59 -1.00 -22.19
C LEU A 146 16.20 -1.76 -23.36
N PRO A 147 16.05 -1.28 -24.60
CA PRO A 147 16.88 -1.73 -25.70
C PRO A 147 18.34 -1.33 -25.44
N ALA A 148 19.29 -2.10 -25.94
CA ALA A 148 20.71 -1.72 -25.88
C ALA A 148 20.94 -0.53 -26.82
N PRO A 149 21.57 0.57 -26.37
CA PRO A 149 21.88 1.69 -27.25
C PRO A 149 22.97 1.28 -28.25
N GLY A 150 22.61 1.27 -29.53
CA GLY A 150 23.58 1.04 -30.62
C GLY A 150 24.60 2.18 -30.74
N GLU A 151 25.67 1.98 -31.53
CA GLU A 151 26.70 3.00 -31.74
C GLU A 151 26.13 4.31 -32.37
N ASN A 152 25.08 4.20 -33.16
CA ASN A 152 24.44 5.34 -33.85
C ASN A 152 23.06 5.67 -33.24
N ALA A 153 22.84 5.39 -31.96
CA ALA A 153 21.59 5.72 -31.31
C ALA A 153 21.38 7.26 -31.29
N VAL A 154 20.15 7.67 -31.53
CA VAL A 154 19.74 9.08 -31.51
C VAL A 154 18.72 9.33 -30.42
N SER A 155 18.69 10.56 -29.90
CA SER A 155 17.69 10.98 -28.92
C SER A 155 16.29 10.98 -29.53
N GLY A 156 15.28 10.60 -28.71
CA GLY A 156 13.89 10.58 -29.14
C GLY A 156 13.08 9.48 -28.45
N GLU A 157 11.90 9.22 -29.00
CA GLU A 157 11.03 8.17 -28.50
C GLU A 157 11.53 6.77 -28.86
N VAL A 158 11.48 5.86 -27.89
CA VAL A 158 11.86 4.46 -28.07
C VAL A 158 10.86 3.53 -27.39
N ASP A 159 10.73 2.33 -27.93
CA ASP A 159 9.93 1.28 -27.31
C ASP A 159 10.64 0.75 -26.05
N MET A 160 10.01 0.93 -24.90
CA MET A 160 10.47 0.44 -23.62
C MET A 160 9.47 -0.57 -23.06
N VAL A 161 9.94 -1.63 -22.41
CA VAL A 161 9.06 -2.64 -21.83
C VAL A 161 9.00 -2.46 -20.32
N LEU A 162 7.86 -1.95 -19.83
CA LEU A 162 7.59 -1.78 -18.41
C LEU A 162 6.69 -2.90 -17.90
N ARG A 163 7.18 -3.70 -16.97
CA ARG A 163 6.41 -4.80 -16.34
C ARG A 163 6.14 -4.50 -14.89
N ARG A 164 4.89 -4.74 -14.45
CA ARG A 164 4.52 -4.66 -13.03
C ARG A 164 5.25 -5.73 -12.23
N GLU A 165 5.88 -5.32 -11.12
CA GLU A 165 6.58 -6.21 -10.21
C GLU A 165 5.82 -6.29 -8.89
N HIS A 166 4.90 -7.25 -8.80
CA HIS A 166 4.03 -7.43 -7.65
C HIS A 166 4.11 -8.86 -7.13
N ASN A 167 4.38 -9.03 -5.85
CA ASN A 167 4.53 -10.35 -5.23
C ASN A 167 3.22 -10.83 -4.59
N TRP A 168 2.32 -11.33 -5.42
CA TRP A 168 1.02 -11.88 -5.01
C TRP A 168 1.14 -13.02 -3.98
N PHE A 169 2.18 -13.84 -4.06
CA PHE A 169 2.35 -14.98 -3.15
C PHE A 169 2.60 -14.54 -1.72
N THR A 170 3.42 -13.52 -1.51
CA THR A 170 3.69 -12.98 -0.18
C THR A 170 2.43 -12.34 0.43
N GLU A 171 1.68 -11.60 -0.36
CA GLU A 171 0.44 -10.97 0.11
C GLU A 171 -0.64 -11.99 0.43
N LEU A 172 -0.87 -12.96 -0.46
CA LEU A 172 -1.84 -14.03 -0.22
C LEU A 172 -1.44 -14.87 1.00
N GLY A 173 -0.16 -15.20 1.15
CA GLY A 173 0.36 -15.91 2.32
C GLY A 173 0.08 -15.15 3.62
N GLY A 174 0.35 -13.85 3.64
CA GLY A 174 0.05 -12.97 4.79
C GLY A 174 -1.44 -12.90 5.11
N LEU A 175 -2.30 -12.83 4.09
CA LEU A 175 -3.75 -12.84 4.25
C LEU A 175 -4.23 -14.17 4.88
N VAL A 176 -3.81 -15.30 4.33
CA VAL A 176 -4.17 -16.63 4.84
C VAL A 176 -3.68 -16.79 6.29
N PHE A 177 -2.45 -16.38 6.59
CA PHE A 177 -1.89 -16.45 7.94
C PHE A 177 -2.74 -15.65 8.94
N ARG A 178 -3.13 -14.42 8.62
CA ARG A 178 -3.99 -13.59 9.48
C ARG A 178 -5.34 -14.24 9.75
N ILE A 179 -6.01 -14.78 8.73
CA ILE A 179 -7.28 -15.47 8.89
C ILE A 179 -7.14 -16.68 9.81
N LEU A 180 -6.14 -17.54 9.58
CA LEU A 180 -5.92 -18.73 10.40
C LEU A 180 -5.62 -18.39 11.85
N LEU A 181 -4.83 -17.35 12.08
CA LEU A 181 -4.49 -16.90 13.44
C LEU A 181 -5.72 -16.39 14.18
N THR A 182 -6.52 -15.53 13.55
CA THR A 182 -7.78 -15.02 14.12
C THR A 182 -8.72 -16.19 14.47
N LEU A 183 -8.93 -17.14 13.55
CA LEU A 183 -9.74 -18.32 13.82
C LEU A 183 -9.22 -19.14 14.99
N ALA A 184 -7.90 -19.33 15.12
CA ALA A 184 -7.30 -20.06 16.23
C ALA A 184 -7.53 -19.35 17.57
N VAL A 185 -7.32 -18.05 17.63
CA VAL A 185 -7.54 -17.22 18.83
C VAL A 185 -9.00 -17.29 19.26
N GLU A 186 -9.93 -17.12 18.34
CA GLU A 186 -11.36 -17.12 18.67
C GLU A 186 -11.90 -18.48 19.10
N LEU A 187 -11.44 -19.57 18.45
CA LEU A 187 -11.79 -20.93 18.87
C LEU A 187 -11.21 -21.28 20.26
N ALA A 188 -10.01 -20.80 20.57
CA ALA A 188 -9.42 -20.98 21.90
C ALA A 188 -10.25 -20.24 22.95
N LEU A 189 -10.61 -18.99 22.69
CA LEU A 189 -11.50 -18.21 23.55
C LEU A 189 -12.88 -18.84 23.70
N ALA A 190 -13.45 -19.37 22.62
CA ALA A 190 -14.71 -20.10 22.66
C ALA A 190 -14.65 -21.27 23.65
N GLY A 191 -13.54 -22.02 23.66
CA GLY A 191 -13.27 -23.08 24.63
C GLY A 191 -13.23 -22.58 26.09
N LEU A 192 -12.54 -21.44 26.34
CA LEU A 192 -12.45 -20.81 27.66
C LEU A 192 -13.80 -20.29 28.15
N PHE A 193 -14.65 -19.82 27.23
CA PHE A 193 -16.01 -19.41 27.54
C PHE A 193 -17.01 -20.57 27.63
N GLY A 194 -16.56 -21.84 27.43
CA GLY A 194 -17.35 -23.04 27.54
C GLY A 194 -18.23 -23.36 26.34
N PHE A 195 -18.02 -22.74 25.16
CA PHE A 195 -18.68 -23.08 23.91
C PHE A 195 -18.04 -24.33 23.30
N ASN A 196 -18.28 -25.51 23.94
CA ASN A 196 -17.58 -26.75 23.61
C ASN A 196 -18.38 -27.72 22.74
N SER A 197 -19.68 -27.47 22.52
CA SER A 197 -20.46 -28.36 21.66
C SER A 197 -20.00 -28.27 20.18
N PRO A 198 -20.00 -29.38 19.44
CA PRO A 198 -19.60 -29.37 18.01
C PRO A 198 -20.42 -28.39 17.18
N ARG A 199 -21.70 -28.21 17.51
CA ARG A 199 -22.60 -27.27 16.83
C ARG A 199 -22.19 -25.81 17.08
N GLN A 200 -21.85 -25.47 18.33
CA GLN A 200 -21.38 -24.14 18.72
C GLN A 200 -20.06 -23.81 18.04
N ARG A 201 -19.07 -24.71 18.12
CA ARG A 201 -17.75 -24.52 17.47
C ARG A 201 -17.87 -24.39 15.96
N LYS A 202 -18.72 -25.18 15.30
CA LYS A 202 -18.98 -25.05 13.85
C LYS A 202 -19.61 -23.70 13.52
N CYS A 203 -20.58 -23.23 14.33
CA CYS A 203 -21.20 -21.92 14.15
C CYS A 203 -20.15 -20.80 14.27
N ILE A 204 -19.32 -20.80 15.33
CA ILE A 204 -18.26 -19.83 15.53
C ILE A 204 -17.25 -19.85 14.37
N LEU A 205 -16.76 -21.04 14.02
CA LEU A 205 -15.79 -21.21 12.93
C LEU A 205 -16.31 -20.66 11.60
N LEU A 206 -17.54 -21.02 11.22
CA LEU A 206 -18.11 -20.60 9.94
C LEU A 206 -18.40 -19.08 9.91
N THR A 207 -18.92 -18.53 11.01
CA THR A 207 -19.19 -17.09 11.09
C THR A 207 -17.89 -16.32 10.98
N ASN A 208 -16.87 -16.65 11.79
CA ASN A 208 -15.57 -16.02 11.73
C ASN A 208 -14.87 -16.18 10.39
N LEU A 209 -14.95 -17.36 9.79
CA LEU A 209 -14.36 -17.56 8.47
C LEU A 209 -14.94 -16.58 7.44
N VAL A 210 -16.28 -16.42 7.43
CA VAL A 210 -16.96 -15.52 6.50
C VAL A 210 -16.62 -14.05 6.80
N THR A 211 -16.70 -13.63 8.07
CA THR A 211 -16.41 -12.25 8.46
C THR A 211 -14.94 -11.89 8.24
N GLN A 212 -14.01 -12.78 8.59
CA GLN A 212 -12.58 -12.55 8.45
C GLN A 212 -12.12 -12.58 6.99
N VAL A 213 -12.64 -13.49 6.16
CA VAL A 213 -12.35 -13.45 4.71
C VAL A 213 -12.85 -12.14 4.11
N GLY A 214 -14.10 -11.74 4.39
CA GLY A 214 -14.66 -10.49 3.91
C GLY A 214 -13.84 -9.27 4.36
N LEU A 215 -13.51 -9.18 5.65
CA LEU A 215 -12.72 -8.10 6.23
C LEU A 215 -11.32 -8.02 5.59
N ASN A 216 -10.61 -9.14 5.53
CA ASN A 216 -9.23 -9.15 5.02
C ASN A 216 -9.16 -8.85 3.51
N VAL A 217 -10.15 -9.30 2.72
CA VAL A 217 -10.24 -8.94 1.29
C VAL A 217 -10.49 -7.44 1.14
N LEU A 218 -11.42 -6.84 1.91
CA LEU A 218 -11.67 -5.40 1.89
C LEU A 218 -10.43 -4.60 2.30
N LEU A 219 -9.75 -5.03 3.36
CA LEU A 219 -8.51 -4.40 3.82
C LEU A 219 -7.41 -4.46 2.77
N TRP A 220 -7.27 -5.60 2.11
CA TRP A 220 -6.31 -5.76 1.03
C TRP A 220 -6.60 -4.80 -0.13
N VAL A 221 -7.88 -4.67 -0.56
CA VAL A 221 -8.28 -3.73 -1.61
C VAL A 221 -7.96 -2.29 -1.21
N TRP A 222 -8.33 -1.88 0.01
CA TRP A 222 -8.07 -0.52 0.50
C TRP A 222 -6.57 -0.23 0.64
N TYR A 223 -5.79 -1.19 1.14
CA TYR A 223 -4.34 -1.05 1.21
C TYR A 223 -3.70 -0.90 -0.17
N PHE A 224 -4.19 -1.67 -1.12
CA PHE A 224 -3.66 -1.69 -2.48
C PHE A 224 -3.90 -0.36 -3.22
N TYR A 225 -5.11 0.19 -3.13
CA TYR A 225 -5.48 1.41 -3.86
C TYR A 225 -5.27 2.71 -3.08
N ASP A 226 -5.53 2.72 -1.79
CA ASP A 226 -5.58 3.93 -0.97
C ASP A 226 -4.44 4.02 0.06
N GLY A 227 -3.66 2.95 0.22
CA GLY A 227 -2.52 2.89 1.12
C GLY A 227 -2.87 2.54 2.57
N ALA A 228 -1.81 2.41 3.39
CA ALA A 228 -1.91 1.87 4.74
C ALA A 228 -2.77 2.73 5.69
N LEU A 229 -2.67 4.05 5.60
CA LEU A 229 -3.40 4.95 6.51
C LEU A 229 -4.91 4.89 6.27
N ALA A 230 -5.34 4.94 5.01
CA ALA A 230 -6.75 4.84 4.65
C ALA A 230 -7.31 3.46 5.01
N ALA A 231 -6.55 2.39 4.76
CA ALA A 231 -6.91 1.03 5.17
C ALA A 231 -7.07 0.91 6.70
N LEU A 232 -6.17 1.52 7.49
CA LEU A 232 -6.24 1.50 8.96
C LEU A 232 -7.49 2.22 9.50
N ILE A 233 -7.84 3.39 8.96
CA ILE A 233 -9.05 4.12 9.37
C ILE A 233 -10.30 3.30 9.04
N ARG A 234 -10.36 2.72 7.85
CA ARG A 234 -11.49 1.90 7.41
C ARG A 234 -11.58 0.56 8.15
N LEU A 235 -10.44 -0.01 8.57
CA LEU A 235 -10.38 -1.21 9.42
C LEU A 235 -11.23 -1.03 10.67
N PHE A 236 -11.06 0.09 11.39
CA PHE A 236 -11.81 0.33 12.62
C PHE A 236 -13.34 0.29 12.39
N LEU A 237 -13.83 0.90 11.32
CA LEU A 237 -15.26 0.88 10.97
C LEU A 237 -15.72 -0.54 10.55
N ALA A 238 -14.90 -1.25 9.79
CA ALA A 238 -15.22 -2.60 9.34
C ALA A 238 -15.26 -3.60 10.51
N GLU A 239 -14.36 -3.48 11.49
CA GLU A 239 -14.36 -4.30 12.71
C GLU A 239 -15.62 -4.08 13.56
N LEU A 240 -16.17 -2.86 13.61
CA LEU A 240 -17.46 -2.62 14.26
C LEU A 240 -18.61 -3.35 13.56
N VAL A 241 -18.57 -3.41 12.23
CA VAL A 241 -19.55 -4.17 11.45
C VAL A 241 -19.39 -5.66 11.68
N VAL A 242 -18.17 -6.20 11.69
CA VAL A 242 -17.87 -7.61 12.01
C VAL A 242 -18.42 -7.95 13.39
N LEU A 243 -18.07 -7.16 14.41
CA LEU A 243 -18.56 -7.34 15.78
C LEU A 243 -20.11 -7.38 15.84
N ALA A 244 -20.77 -6.46 15.14
CA ALA A 244 -22.24 -6.41 15.12
C ALA A 244 -22.85 -7.67 14.45
N VAL A 245 -22.30 -8.11 13.33
CA VAL A 245 -22.73 -9.33 12.63
C VAL A 245 -22.56 -10.56 13.51
N GLU A 246 -21.38 -10.73 14.08
CA GLU A 246 -21.07 -11.88 14.95
C GLU A 246 -21.94 -11.90 16.20
N LEU A 247 -22.10 -10.74 16.83
CA LEU A 247 -22.97 -10.62 18.01
C LEU A 247 -24.41 -11.05 17.69
N VAL A 248 -24.97 -10.59 16.57
CA VAL A 248 -26.32 -10.96 16.14
C VAL A 248 -26.43 -12.48 15.85
N VAL A 249 -25.46 -13.03 15.13
CA VAL A 249 -25.43 -14.46 14.78
C VAL A 249 -25.30 -15.31 16.04
N TYR A 250 -24.36 -14.97 16.94
CA TYR A 250 -24.10 -15.76 18.15
C TYR A 250 -25.24 -15.65 19.16
N LEU A 251 -25.84 -14.48 19.36
CA LEU A 251 -27.03 -14.34 20.21
C LEU A 251 -28.23 -15.16 19.69
N ARG A 252 -28.31 -15.41 18.37
CA ARG A 252 -29.38 -16.21 17.79
C ARG A 252 -29.08 -17.72 17.77
N ARG A 253 -27.82 -18.11 17.60
CA ARG A 253 -27.42 -19.50 17.31
C ARG A 253 -26.77 -20.24 18.48
N LEU A 254 -26.15 -19.53 19.45
CA LEU A 254 -25.45 -20.15 20.58
C LEU A 254 -26.31 -20.27 21.86
N ARG A 255 -27.63 -20.05 21.77
CA ARG A 255 -28.57 -20.01 22.91
C ARG A 255 -28.85 -21.36 23.62
N GLU A 256 -28.05 -22.36 23.43
CA GLU A 256 -28.28 -23.66 24.09
C GLU A 256 -28.01 -23.56 25.62
N GLY A 257 -29.03 -23.14 26.40
CA GLY A 257 -29.01 -23.19 27.88
C GLY A 257 -28.26 -22.07 28.59
N GLU A 258 -27.69 -21.09 27.88
CA GLU A 258 -26.80 -20.09 28.49
C GLU A 258 -27.32 -18.65 28.28
N GLY A 259 -27.07 -17.83 29.30
CA GLY A 259 -27.56 -16.45 29.30
C GLY A 259 -26.91 -15.59 28.18
N SER A 260 -27.71 -14.78 27.52
CA SER A 260 -27.29 -13.85 26.45
C SER A 260 -26.07 -12.99 26.81
N GLY A 261 -25.87 -12.71 28.11
CA GLY A 261 -24.71 -11.94 28.58
C GLY A 261 -23.38 -12.64 28.42
N ARG A 262 -23.29 -13.98 28.54
CA ARG A 262 -22.03 -14.72 28.33
C ARG A 262 -21.63 -14.68 26.85
N THR A 263 -22.60 -14.90 25.96
CA THR A 263 -22.37 -14.83 24.52
C THR A 263 -21.91 -13.44 24.09
N ALA A 264 -22.57 -12.38 24.57
CA ALA A 264 -22.17 -11.00 24.24
C ALA A 264 -20.74 -10.70 24.72
N VAL A 265 -20.40 -11.07 25.95
CA VAL A 265 -19.05 -10.86 26.50
C VAL A 265 -18.01 -11.64 25.71
N TYR A 266 -18.29 -12.92 25.36
CA TYR A 266 -17.42 -13.72 24.51
C TYR A 266 -17.15 -12.99 23.18
N THR A 267 -18.22 -12.58 22.46
CA THR A 267 -18.08 -11.95 21.16
C THR A 267 -17.23 -10.68 21.22
N ILE A 268 -17.47 -9.81 22.22
CA ILE A 268 -16.69 -8.59 22.40
C ILE A 268 -15.23 -8.92 22.72
N CYS A 269 -14.97 -9.83 23.66
CA CYS A 269 -13.60 -10.21 24.05
C CYS A 269 -12.85 -10.85 22.87
N ALA A 270 -13.50 -11.73 22.12
CA ALA A 270 -12.91 -12.42 21.00
C ALA A 270 -12.49 -11.42 19.90
N ASN A 271 -13.39 -10.54 19.48
CA ASN A 271 -13.08 -9.51 18.48
C ASN A 271 -11.97 -8.57 18.94
N VAL A 272 -12.03 -8.05 20.18
CA VAL A 272 -11.00 -7.13 20.69
C VAL A 272 -9.63 -7.81 20.73
N ILE A 273 -9.54 -9.05 21.22
CA ILE A 273 -8.27 -9.78 21.29
C ILE A 273 -7.75 -10.08 19.90
N SER A 274 -8.60 -10.48 18.95
CA SER A 274 -8.22 -10.72 17.56
C SER A 274 -7.64 -9.48 16.90
N VAL A 275 -8.26 -8.30 17.09
CA VAL A 275 -7.74 -7.02 16.58
C VAL A 275 -6.38 -6.70 17.19
N VAL A 276 -6.21 -6.84 18.51
CA VAL A 276 -4.93 -6.57 19.20
C VAL A 276 -3.83 -7.50 18.70
N VAL A 277 -4.11 -8.80 18.60
CA VAL A 277 -3.15 -9.79 18.08
C VAL A 277 -2.81 -9.50 16.64
N GLY A 278 -3.80 -9.18 15.79
CA GLY A 278 -3.59 -8.79 14.41
C GLY A 278 -2.70 -7.55 14.27
N PHE A 279 -2.91 -6.54 15.12
CA PHE A 279 -2.11 -5.31 15.10
C PHE A 279 -0.66 -5.55 15.54
N LEU A 280 -0.43 -6.33 16.60
CA LEU A 280 0.92 -6.66 17.12
C LEU A 280 1.77 -7.47 16.12
N LEU A 281 1.13 -8.16 15.18
CA LEU A 281 1.82 -8.95 14.16
C LEU A 281 2.03 -8.17 12.84
N LEU A 282 1.40 -7.01 12.70
CA LEU A 282 1.56 -6.12 11.54
C LEU A 282 2.56 -4.98 11.83
N SER A 283 2.92 -4.77 13.09
CA SER A 283 3.96 -3.83 13.54
C SER A 283 5.35 -4.46 13.52
#